data_1c4e19b4f954a0b67905fe4f6b3b14d6
#
_entry.id   1c4e19b4f954a0b67905fe4f6b3b14d6
#
_cell.length_a   1.000
_cell.length_b   1.000
_cell.length_c   1.000
_cell.angle_alpha   90.00
_cell.angle_beta   90.00
_cell.angle_gamma   90.00
#
_symmetry.space_group_name_H-M   'P 1'
#
loop_
_entity.id
_entity.type
_entity.pdbx_description
1 polymer ?
#
loop_
_entity_poly.entity_id
_entity_poly.type
_entity_poly.pdbx_seq_one_letter_code
_entity_poly.pdbx_strand_id
1 'polypeptide(L)'
;MIESTANSKSALRFDRIAHLYRAMEYLSFGPMLERCRFHHLPALRNSRQALIIGDGDGRFLAKLLTTNPQICAEAIDLSPAMLRLLKTRVARIGAQHRLTAIRTDARTFEPLVAKYDLVATHFFLDCLTESEADHLIARLRPHLAPDAQWLVSDFQVPAGAPLEAWLARRIISALYTAFHILTGLAVRQVPPWPTLLARHGFQRKASRSWLRGLLVSELWQLPQATAFNHPRSHQSMPLATETNIGLSSIPGIDPGPQPFPDPPTPPTSDPAPGPAPEPDPEPYPGPIPAPQPVT
;
A
#
# COMPACT_ATOMS: atom_id res chain seq x y z
N MET A 1 28.91 2.44 0.20
CA MET A 1 28.92 3.92 0.10
C MET A 1 28.61 4.46 -1.30
N ILE A 2 28.72 3.67 -2.36
CA ILE A 2 28.44 4.08 -3.77
C ILE A 2 26.95 4.04 -4.13
N GLU A 3 26.16 3.12 -3.56
CA GLU A 3 24.70 3.01 -3.82
C GLU A 3 23.87 4.17 -3.25
N SER A 4 24.28 4.73 -2.11
CA SER A 4 23.60 5.87 -1.48
C SER A 4 23.64 7.15 -2.32
N THR A 5 24.69 7.36 -3.09
CA THR A 5 24.85 8.55 -3.94
C THR A 5 24.06 8.48 -5.24
N ALA A 6 23.86 7.29 -5.80
CA ALA A 6 23.03 7.09 -7.01
C ALA A 6 21.55 7.34 -6.71
N ASN A 7 21.08 6.90 -5.55
CA ASN A 7 19.69 7.04 -5.11
C ASN A 7 19.34 8.51 -4.78
N SER A 8 20.29 9.25 -4.20
CA SER A 8 20.13 10.70 -3.93
C SER A 8 20.06 11.54 -5.22
N LYS A 9 20.84 11.19 -6.25
CA LYS A 9 20.82 11.89 -7.56
C LYS A 9 19.51 11.63 -8.31
N SER A 10 18.94 10.43 -8.19
CA SER A 10 17.65 10.08 -8.78
C SER A 10 16.51 10.87 -8.13
N ALA A 11 16.47 10.96 -6.80
CA ALA A 11 15.46 11.74 -6.07
C ALA A 11 15.48 13.24 -6.43
N LEU A 12 16.67 13.84 -6.57
CA LEU A 12 16.82 15.24 -6.97
C LEU A 12 16.35 15.51 -8.41
N ARG A 13 16.51 14.54 -9.32
CA ARG A 13 15.98 14.63 -10.68
C ARG A 13 14.46 14.53 -10.69
N PHE A 14 13.86 13.64 -9.90
CA PHE A 14 12.42 13.54 -9.74
C PHE A 14 11.78 14.84 -9.25
N ASP A 15 12.39 15.52 -8.30
CA ASP A 15 11.88 16.80 -7.78
C ASP A 15 11.82 17.92 -8.85
N ARG A 16 12.81 17.97 -9.74
CA ARG A 16 12.84 18.97 -10.83
C ARG A 16 11.78 18.67 -11.92
N ILE A 17 11.42 17.41 -12.06
CA ILE A 17 10.56 16.92 -13.14
C ILE A 17 9.11 16.73 -12.67
N ALA A 18 8.84 16.80 -11.36
CA ALA A 18 7.51 16.56 -10.79
C ALA A 18 6.40 17.38 -11.45
N HIS A 19 6.66 18.64 -11.80
CA HIS A 19 5.70 19.48 -12.52
C HIS A 19 5.59 19.13 -14.02
N LEU A 20 6.72 18.79 -14.64
CA LEU A 20 6.77 18.39 -16.04
C LEU A 20 6.16 17.00 -16.25
N TYR A 21 6.37 16.09 -15.33
CA TYR A 21 5.78 14.76 -15.31
C TYR A 21 4.24 14.82 -15.37
N ARG A 22 3.65 15.68 -14.55
CA ARG A 22 2.20 15.90 -14.52
C ARG A 22 1.66 16.44 -15.85
N ALA A 23 2.38 17.36 -16.47
CA ALA A 23 2.02 17.89 -17.79
C ALA A 23 2.13 16.81 -18.89
N MET A 24 3.17 15.99 -18.85
CA MET A 24 3.36 14.87 -19.78
C MET A 24 2.32 13.76 -19.58
N GLU A 25 2.01 13.41 -18.33
CA GLU A 25 0.94 12.45 -18.01
C GLU A 25 -0.40 12.89 -18.60
N TYR A 26 -0.73 14.18 -18.40
CA TYR A 26 -1.99 14.75 -18.91
C TYR A 26 -2.01 14.87 -20.45
N LEU A 27 -0.90 15.26 -21.07
CA LEU A 27 -0.77 15.37 -22.52
C LEU A 27 -0.80 14.00 -23.22
N SER A 28 -0.26 12.95 -22.57
CA SER A 28 -0.17 11.62 -23.19
C SER A 28 -1.48 10.84 -23.14
N PHE A 29 -2.20 10.89 -22.02
CA PHE A 29 -3.39 10.04 -21.80
C PHE A 29 -4.61 10.79 -21.27
N GLY A 30 -4.48 12.10 -20.98
CA GLY A 30 -5.57 12.96 -20.53
C GLY A 30 -6.34 12.41 -19.31
N PRO A 31 -7.67 12.46 -19.34
CA PRO A 31 -8.51 12.01 -18.21
C PRO A 31 -8.54 10.48 -18.03
N MET A 32 -7.93 9.71 -18.95
CA MET A 32 -7.96 8.25 -18.89
C MET A 32 -7.21 7.69 -17.70
N LEU A 33 -6.06 8.28 -17.33
CA LEU A 33 -5.28 7.86 -16.17
C LEU A 33 -6.06 8.08 -14.87
N GLU A 34 -6.79 9.18 -14.76
CA GLU A 34 -7.67 9.43 -13.60
C GLU A 34 -8.84 8.45 -13.55
N ARG A 35 -9.48 8.17 -14.68
CA ARG A 35 -10.53 7.15 -14.77
C ARG A 35 -10.01 5.77 -14.34
N CYS A 36 -8.80 5.43 -14.77
CA CYS A 36 -8.14 4.20 -14.40
C CYS A 36 -7.91 4.12 -12.87
N ARG A 37 -7.29 5.15 -12.27
CA ARG A 37 -7.03 5.23 -10.83
C ARG A 37 -8.29 5.13 -9.97
N PHE A 38 -9.36 5.79 -10.38
CA PHE A 38 -10.54 5.95 -9.53
C PHE A 38 -11.62 4.89 -9.74
N HIS A 39 -11.44 4.02 -10.73
CA HIS A 39 -12.49 3.08 -11.14
C HIS A 39 -13.00 2.20 -10.00
N HIS A 40 -12.11 1.67 -9.19
CA HIS A 40 -12.46 0.74 -8.12
C HIS A 40 -12.62 1.41 -6.74
N LEU A 41 -12.55 2.75 -6.63
CA LEU A 41 -12.79 3.47 -5.37
C LEU A 41 -14.07 3.04 -4.63
N PRO A 42 -15.21 2.81 -5.30
CA PRO A 42 -16.43 2.39 -4.61
C PRO A 42 -16.29 1.06 -3.86
N ALA A 43 -15.40 0.16 -4.30
CA ALA A 43 -15.15 -1.13 -3.66
C ALA A 43 -14.32 -1.01 -2.37
N LEU A 44 -13.68 0.15 -2.12
CA LEU A 44 -12.75 0.37 -1.02
C LEU A 44 -13.39 1.05 0.21
N ARG A 45 -14.72 1.19 0.24
CA ARG A 45 -15.45 1.93 1.29
C ARG A 45 -15.31 1.32 2.68
N ASN A 46 -15.04 0.02 2.75
CA ASN A 46 -14.95 -0.70 4.01
C ASN A 46 -13.52 -0.86 4.52
N SER A 47 -12.52 -0.45 3.75
CA SER A 47 -11.12 -0.50 4.16
C SER A 47 -10.86 0.46 5.32
N ARG A 48 -9.96 0.09 6.21
CA ARG A 48 -9.64 0.83 7.44
C ARG A 48 -8.20 1.29 7.48
N GLN A 49 -7.28 0.46 7.00
CA GLN A 49 -5.84 0.71 7.08
C GLN A 49 -5.20 0.49 5.71
N ALA A 50 -4.87 1.59 5.04
CA ALA A 50 -4.30 1.55 3.70
C ALA A 50 -2.79 1.82 3.68
N LEU A 51 -2.09 1.09 2.82
CA LEU A 51 -0.74 1.43 2.36
C LEU A 51 -0.81 1.93 0.92
N ILE A 52 -0.40 3.16 0.70
CA ILE A 52 -0.40 3.82 -0.61
C ILE A 52 1.04 3.99 -1.08
N ILE A 53 1.39 3.40 -2.20
CA ILE A 53 2.75 3.38 -2.72
C ILE A 53 2.82 4.14 -4.04
N GLY A 54 3.61 5.22 -4.08
CA GLY A 54 3.89 5.96 -5.31
C GLY A 54 2.68 6.69 -5.89
N ASP A 55 1.75 7.23 -5.07
CA ASP A 55 0.59 8.01 -5.56
C ASP A 55 0.98 9.39 -6.15
N GLY A 56 2.25 9.72 -6.11
CA GLY A 56 2.75 10.99 -6.62
C GLY A 56 2.16 12.17 -5.86
N ASP A 57 1.38 13.02 -6.56
CA ASP A 57 0.80 14.23 -5.98
C ASP A 57 -0.43 13.99 -5.07
N GLY A 58 -0.79 12.74 -4.77
CA GLY A 58 -1.80 12.37 -3.78
C GLY A 58 -3.25 12.48 -4.25
N ARG A 59 -3.53 12.43 -5.56
CA ARG A 59 -4.89 12.52 -6.09
C ARG A 59 -5.76 11.34 -5.67
N PHE A 60 -5.25 10.14 -5.79
CA PHE A 60 -5.99 8.95 -5.38
C PHE A 60 -6.22 8.96 -3.87
N LEU A 61 -5.18 9.19 -3.10
CA LEU A 61 -5.27 9.22 -1.63
C LEU A 61 -6.30 10.25 -1.14
N ALA A 62 -6.26 11.49 -1.66
CA ALA A 62 -7.24 12.51 -1.26
C ALA A 62 -8.67 12.09 -1.59
N LYS A 63 -8.91 11.49 -2.76
CA LYS A 63 -10.22 10.99 -3.14
C LYS A 63 -10.65 9.82 -2.26
N LEU A 64 -9.75 8.88 -1.95
CA LEU A 64 -9.98 7.76 -1.04
C LEU A 64 -10.39 8.26 0.35
N LEU A 65 -9.62 9.19 0.94
CA LEU A 65 -9.89 9.78 2.26
C LEU A 65 -11.22 10.55 2.31
N THR A 66 -11.65 11.13 1.17
CA THR A 66 -12.95 11.81 1.06
C THR A 66 -14.10 10.79 0.96
N THR A 67 -13.93 9.71 0.19
CA THR A 67 -15.01 8.72 -0.04
C THR A 67 -15.12 7.70 1.09
N ASN A 68 -14.05 7.51 1.86
CA ASN A 68 -14.01 6.66 3.04
C ASN A 68 -13.51 7.46 4.25
N PRO A 69 -14.41 8.03 5.07
CA PRO A 69 -14.03 8.87 6.23
C PRO A 69 -13.33 8.11 7.36
N GLN A 70 -13.39 6.79 7.36
CA GLN A 70 -12.87 5.95 8.45
C GLN A 70 -11.50 5.36 8.16
N ILE A 71 -10.99 5.51 6.92
CA ILE A 71 -9.71 4.95 6.53
C ILE A 71 -8.56 5.81 7.03
N CYS A 72 -7.55 5.18 7.63
CA CYS A 72 -6.23 5.75 7.84
C CYS A 72 -5.27 5.25 6.77
N ALA A 73 -4.35 6.08 6.34
CA ALA A 73 -3.42 5.74 5.27
C ALA A 73 -1.98 6.03 5.65
N GLU A 74 -1.12 5.08 5.36
CA GLU A 74 0.31 5.27 5.27
C GLU A 74 0.67 5.44 3.80
N ALA A 75 1.31 6.55 3.45
CA ALA A 75 1.71 6.85 2.08
C ALA A 75 3.22 6.95 1.98
N ILE A 76 3.81 6.20 1.06
CA ILE A 76 5.25 6.20 0.83
C ILE A 76 5.59 6.69 -0.56
N ASP A 77 6.63 7.53 -0.64
CA ASP A 77 7.20 8.01 -1.90
C ASP A 77 8.68 8.35 -1.69
N LEU A 78 9.49 8.19 -2.73
CA LEU A 78 10.91 8.55 -2.69
C LEU A 78 11.12 10.06 -2.84
N SER A 79 10.19 10.75 -3.54
CA SER A 79 10.27 12.18 -3.86
C SER A 79 9.71 13.05 -2.73
N PRO A 80 10.54 13.90 -2.09
CA PRO A 80 10.05 14.85 -1.11
C PRO A 80 9.10 15.88 -1.71
N ALA A 81 9.23 16.22 -3.01
CA ALA A 81 8.31 17.14 -3.69
C ALA A 81 6.92 16.52 -3.83
N MET A 82 6.83 15.24 -4.21
CA MET A 82 5.55 14.50 -4.28
C MET A 82 4.89 14.42 -2.92
N LEU A 83 5.64 14.09 -1.86
CA LEU A 83 5.09 14.05 -0.51
C LEU A 83 4.60 15.41 -0.03
N ARG A 84 5.25 16.52 -0.38
CA ARG A 84 4.75 17.88 -0.08
C ARG A 84 3.41 18.15 -0.78
N LEU A 85 3.30 17.82 -2.08
CA LEU A 85 2.05 17.98 -2.84
C LEU A 85 0.93 17.12 -2.26
N LEU A 86 1.21 15.85 -1.95
CA LEU A 86 0.30 14.90 -1.33
C LEU A 86 -0.21 15.44 0.02
N LYS A 87 0.68 15.84 0.93
CA LYS A 87 0.32 16.43 2.22
C LYS A 87 -0.54 17.69 2.07
N THR A 88 -0.17 18.59 1.15
CA THR A 88 -0.96 19.80 0.86
C THR A 88 -2.36 19.46 0.37
N ARG A 89 -2.49 18.46 -0.50
CA ARG A 89 -3.78 18.02 -1.03
C ARG A 89 -4.67 17.41 0.05
N VAL A 90 -4.09 16.58 0.90
CA VAL A 90 -4.81 15.95 2.04
C VAL A 90 -5.21 17.00 3.09
N ALA A 91 -4.37 18.00 3.34
CA ALA A 91 -4.70 19.09 4.25
C ALA A 91 -5.89 19.93 3.76
N ARG A 92 -6.01 20.18 2.43
CA ARG A 92 -7.15 20.90 1.84
C ARG A 92 -8.50 20.25 2.08
N ILE A 93 -8.53 18.94 2.32
CA ILE A 93 -9.76 18.19 2.64
C ILE A 93 -9.89 17.91 4.15
N GLY A 94 -9.04 18.50 5.01
CA GLY A 94 -9.09 18.35 6.46
C GLY A 94 -8.72 16.96 6.99
N ALA A 95 -8.06 16.12 6.18
CA ALA A 95 -7.82 14.71 6.50
C ALA A 95 -6.39 14.39 6.96
N GLN A 96 -5.58 15.39 7.30
CA GLN A 96 -4.16 15.22 7.66
C GLN A 96 -3.95 14.32 8.89
N HIS A 97 -4.89 14.30 9.82
CA HIS A 97 -4.85 13.44 11.01
C HIS A 97 -5.00 11.93 10.71
N ARG A 98 -5.40 11.58 9.48
CA ARG A 98 -5.53 10.21 9.00
C ARG A 98 -4.43 9.80 8.04
N LEU A 99 -3.36 10.59 7.93
CA LEU A 99 -2.25 10.37 7.00
C LEU A 99 -0.91 10.30 7.73
N THR A 100 -0.20 9.20 7.55
CA THR A 100 1.23 9.09 7.82
C THR A 100 1.98 9.08 6.49
N ALA A 101 2.76 10.11 6.20
CA ALA A 101 3.49 10.22 4.93
C ALA A 101 5.00 10.11 5.15
N ILE A 102 5.61 9.08 4.58
CA ILE A 102 6.98 8.65 4.81
C ILE A 102 7.79 8.76 3.54
N ARG A 103 8.95 9.43 3.63
CA ARG A 103 9.93 9.42 2.55
C ARG A 103 10.78 8.17 2.64
N THR A 104 10.55 7.23 1.74
CA THR A 104 11.31 5.98 1.68
C THR A 104 11.29 5.38 0.29
N ASP A 105 12.22 4.49 0.04
CA ASP A 105 12.21 3.65 -1.15
C ASP A 105 11.34 2.42 -0.89
N ALA A 106 10.34 2.20 -1.74
CA ALA A 106 9.46 1.04 -1.61
C ALA A 106 10.20 -0.30 -1.67
N ARG A 107 11.37 -0.33 -2.32
CA ARG A 107 12.22 -1.54 -2.41
C ARG A 107 12.84 -1.95 -1.09
N THR A 108 12.96 -1.03 -0.14
CA THR A 108 13.57 -1.26 1.19
C THR A 108 12.63 -0.88 2.33
N PHE A 109 11.40 -0.49 2.01
CA PHE A 109 10.41 -0.08 3.00
C PHE A 109 10.01 -1.24 3.91
N GLU A 110 10.04 -0.99 5.22
CA GLU A 110 9.50 -1.89 6.23
C GLU A 110 8.18 -1.31 6.77
N PRO A 111 7.07 -2.05 6.69
CA PRO A 111 5.78 -1.59 7.13
C PRO A 111 5.74 -1.23 8.62
N LEU A 112 5.17 -0.06 8.96
CA LEU A 112 4.99 0.37 10.35
C LEU A 112 3.74 -0.24 10.99
N VAL A 113 2.74 -0.54 10.19
CA VAL A 113 1.46 -1.11 10.63
C VAL A 113 1.51 -2.62 10.53
N ALA A 114 1.00 -3.29 11.57
CA ALA A 114 1.00 -4.75 11.62
C ALA A 114 0.09 -5.38 10.56
N LYS A 115 -1.03 -4.72 10.21
CA LYS A 115 -2.02 -5.26 9.27
C LYS A 115 -2.67 -4.17 8.43
N TYR A 116 -2.39 -4.18 7.12
CA TYR A 116 -3.12 -3.40 6.12
C TYR A 116 -4.24 -4.25 5.53
N ASP A 117 -5.41 -3.66 5.35
CA ASP A 117 -6.52 -4.27 4.61
C ASP A 117 -6.64 -3.73 3.17
N LEU A 118 -5.85 -2.70 2.83
CA LEU A 118 -5.73 -2.15 1.49
C LEU A 118 -4.28 -1.81 1.16
N VAL A 119 -3.81 -2.26 0.00
CA VAL A 119 -2.62 -1.72 -0.67
C VAL A 119 -3.07 -1.09 -1.98
N ALA A 120 -2.54 0.08 -2.32
CA ALA A 120 -2.78 0.70 -3.62
C ALA A 120 -1.48 1.13 -4.29
N THR A 121 -1.34 0.75 -5.55
CA THR A 121 -0.23 1.11 -6.43
C THR A 121 -0.79 1.62 -7.76
N HIS A 122 -0.41 2.84 -8.14
CA HIS A 122 -0.90 3.47 -9.36
C HIS A 122 0.25 3.95 -10.22
N PHE A 123 0.47 3.29 -11.38
CA PHE A 123 1.58 3.59 -12.30
C PHE A 123 2.92 3.56 -11.56
N PHE A 124 3.08 2.49 -10.78
CA PHE A 124 4.21 2.32 -9.89
C PHE A 124 4.92 0.97 -10.08
N LEU A 125 4.18 -0.13 -10.24
CA LEU A 125 4.80 -1.45 -10.41
C LEU A 125 5.60 -1.53 -11.70
N ASP A 126 5.19 -0.78 -12.73
CA ASP A 126 5.91 -0.62 -13.99
C ASP A 126 7.27 0.11 -13.85
N CYS A 127 7.49 0.79 -12.72
CA CYS A 127 8.78 1.41 -12.37
C CYS A 127 9.77 0.42 -11.71
N LEU A 128 9.36 -0.82 -11.45
CA LEU A 128 10.15 -1.87 -10.81
C LEU A 128 10.56 -2.93 -11.82
N THR A 129 11.69 -3.57 -11.59
CA THR A 129 12.02 -4.84 -12.24
C THR A 129 11.12 -5.95 -11.70
N GLU A 130 11.02 -7.07 -12.42
CA GLU A 130 10.25 -8.24 -11.99
C GLU A 130 10.68 -8.70 -10.58
N SER A 131 11.99 -8.80 -10.34
CA SER A 131 12.55 -9.19 -9.04
C SER A 131 12.21 -8.20 -7.94
N GLU A 132 12.28 -6.89 -8.20
CA GLU A 132 11.94 -5.86 -7.21
C GLU A 132 10.44 -5.89 -6.88
N ALA A 133 9.57 -6.08 -7.87
CA ALA A 133 8.13 -6.21 -7.67
C ALA A 133 7.79 -7.49 -6.87
N ASP A 134 8.43 -8.62 -7.18
CA ASP A 134 8.26 -9.89 -6.45
C ASP A 134 8.69 -9.75 -4.98
N HIS A 135 9.86 -9.15 -4.72
CA HIS A 135 10.36 -8.89 -3.37
C HIS A 135 9.47 -7.92 -2.59
N LEU A 136 8.92 -6.88 -3.24
CA LEU A 136 8.00 -5.95 -2.61
C LEU A 136 6.72 -6.68 -2.15
N ILE A 137 6.12 -7.48 -3.02
CA ILE A 137 4.91 -8.25 -2.71
C ILE A 137 5.20 -9.25 -1.58
N ALA A 138 6.32 -9.98 -1.64
CA ALA A 138 6.73 -10.93 -0.61
C ALA A 138 6.89 -10.25 0.76
N ARG A 139 7.52 -9.08 0.81
CA ARG A 139 7.74 -8.32 2.04
C ARG A 139 6.45 -7.80 2.65
N LEU A 140 5.54 -7.29 1.83
CA LEU A 140 4.27 -6.76 2.32
C LEU A 140 3.31 -7.86 2.79
N ARG A 141 3.42 -9.07 2.21
CA ARG A 141 2.50 -10.19 2.45
C ARG A 141 2.23 -10.51 3.94
N PRO A 142 3.24 -10.57 4.84
CA PRO A 142 3.03 -10.83 6.28
C PRO A 142 2.27 -9.70 6.99
N HIS A 143 2.30 -8.48 6.45
CA HIS A 143 1.67 -7.28 7.00
C HIS A 143 0.26 -7.03 6.47
N LEU A 144 -0.30 -7.98 5.73
CA LEU A 144 -1.65 -7.87 5.20
C LEU A 144 -2.66 -8.58 6.10
N ALA A 145 -3.82 -7.97 6.25
CA ALA A 145 -4.96 -8.60 6.91
C ALA A 145 -5.49 -9.77 6.06
N PRO A 146 -6.18 -10.73 6.66
CA PRO A 146 -7.06 -11.62 5.92
C PRO A 146 -8.03 -10.79 5.08
N ASP A 147 -8.33 -11.23 3.86
CA ASP A 147 -9.16 -10.50 2.88
C ASP A 147 -8.59 -9.15 2.40
N ALA A 148 -7.34 -8.82 2.71
CA ALA A 148 -6.72 -7.60 2.23
C ALA A 148 -6.84 -7.45 0.71
N GLN A 149 -7.14 -6.24 0.29
CA GLN A 149 -7.27 -5.88 -1.12
C GLN A 149 -5.98 -5.21 -1.61
N TRP A 150 -5.60 -5.50 -2.86
CA TRP A 150 -4.55 -4.76 -3.57
C TRP A 150 -5.15 -4.17 -4.82
N LEU A 151 -5.24 -2.84 -4.87
CA LEU A 151 -5.65 -2.11 -6.05
C LEU A 151 -4.43 -1.73 -6.86
N VAL A 152 -4.37 -2.23 -8.10
CA VAL A 152 -3.34 -1.88 -9.07
C VAL A 152 -3.97 -1.14 -10.24
N SER A 153 -3.42 0.02 -10.59
CA SER A 153 -3.69 0.68 -11.87
C SER A 153 -2.37 0.91 -12.57
N ASP A 154 -2.19 0.30 -13.75
CA ASP A 154 -0.88 0.29 -14.40
C ASP A 154 -0.97 0.08 -15.91
N PHE A 155 0.17 0.20 -16.60
CA PHE A 155 0.31 -0.20 -17.99
C PHE A 155 0.37 -1.73 -18.11
N GLN A 156 -0.21 -2.24 -19.19
CA GLN A 156 -0.17 -3.66 -19.50
C GLN A 156 -0.02 -3.85 -21.02
N VAL A 157 0.72 -4.88 -21.42
CA VAL A 157 0.71 -5.33 -22.81
C VAL A 157 -0.50 -6.23 -23.01
N PRO A 158 -1.45 -5.87 -23.89
CA PRO A 158 -2.64 -6.71 -24.13
C PRO A 158 -2.23 -8.11 -24.61
N ALA A 159 -2.92 -9.13 -24.11
CA ALA A 159 -2.75 -10.52 -24.55
C ALA A 159 -3.51 -10.82 -25.87
N GLY A 160 -4.15 -9.79 -26.48
CA GLY A 160 -5.01 -9.93 -27.65
C GLY A 160 -4.28 -9.97 -29.01
N ALA A 161 -4.88 -9.29 -30.03
CA ALA A 161 -4.37 -9.30 -31.39
C ALA A 161 -2.90 -8.87 -31.46
N PRO A 162 -2.07 -9.54 -32.28
CA PRO A 162 -0.62 -9.29 -32.34
C PRO A 162 -0.27 -7.84 -32.71
N LEU A 163 -1.12 -7.17 -33.51
CA LEU A 163 -0.94 -5.76 -33.87
C LEU A 163 -1.16 -4.83 -32.66
N GLU A 164 -2.17 -5.09 -31.82
CA GLU A 164 -2.43 -4.31 -30.62
C GLU A 164 -1.31 -4.48 -29.57
N ALA A 165 -0.84 -5.71 -29.39
CA ALA A 165 0.30 -6.01 -28.52
C ALA A 165 1.58 -5.34 -29.02
N TRP A 166 1.83 -5.32 -30.33
CA TRP A 166 2.97 -4.65 -30.93
C TRP A 166 2.89 -3.12 -30.73
N LEU A 167 1.74 -2.52 -31.01
CA LEU A 167 1.54 -1.08 -30.83
C LEU A 167 1.68 -0.67 -29.34
N ALA A 168 1.08 -1.44 -28.43
CA ALA A 168 1.22 -1.24 -26.99
C ALA A 168 2.68 -1.28 -26.55
N ARG A 169 3.46 -2.29 -26.99
CA ARG A 169 4.90 -2.37 -26.69
C ARG A 169 5.68 -1.16 -27.21
N ARG A 170 5.35 -0.65 -28.40
CA ARG A 170 6.00 0.54 -28.95
C ARG A 170 5.68 1.81 -28.14
N ILE A 171 4.42 2.00 -27.75
CA ILE A 171 4.00 3.12 -26.91
C ILE A 171 4.67 3.04 -25.53
N ILE A 172 4.63 1.88 -24.87
CA ILE A 172 5.30 1.65 -23.58
C ILE A 172 6.81 1.89 -23.70
N SER A 173 7.45 1.35 -24.75
CA SER A 173 8.89 1.56 -24.97
C SER A 173 9.25 3.03 -25.17
N ALA A 174 8.44 3.79 -25.90
CA ALA A 174 8.64 5.23 -26.09
C ALA A 174 8.48 6.00 -24.77
N LEU A 175 7.46 5.66 -23.97
CA LEU A 175 7.26 6.22 -22.64
C LEU A 175 8.44 5.93 -21.72
N TYR A 176 8.90 4.68 -21.67
CA TYR A 176 10.04 4.31 -20.82
C TYR A 176 11.35 4.94 -21.29
N THR A 177 11.54 5.11 -22.59
CA THR A 177 12.71 5.84 -23.12
C THR A 177 12.66 7.30 -22.67
N ALA A 178 11.52 7.97 -22.78
CA ALA A 178 11.34 9.33 -22.30
C ALA A 178 11.55 9.41 -20.78
N PHE A 179 11.01 8.45 -20.05
CA PHE A 179 11.20 8.34 -18.59
C PHE A 179 12.65 8.10 -18.20
N HIS A 180 13.34 7.20 -18.87
CA HIS A 180 14.75 6.92 -18.64
C HIS A 180 15.62 8.16 -18.86
N ILE A 181 15.38 8.89 -19.94
CA ILE A 181 16.10 10.14 -20.24
C ILE A 181 15.84 11.19 -19.14
N LEU A 182 14.60 11.29 -18.67
CA LEU A 182 14.18 12.30 -17.70
C LEU A 182 14.59 11.97 -16.27
N THR A 183 14.45 10.70 -15.85
CA THR A 183 14.59 10.27 -14.45
C THR A 183 15.81 9.40 -14.16
N GLY A 184 16.39 8.78 -15.19
CA GLY A 184 17.47 7.80 -15.04
C GLY A 184 17.00 6.41 -14.60
N LEU A 185 15.69 6.14 -14.60
CA LEU A 185 15.13 4.82 -14.28
C LEU A 185 15.55 3.78 -15.35
N ALA A 186 16.09 2.65 -14.88
CA ALA A 186 16.67 1.61 -15.76
C ALA A 186 15.67 0.55 -16.24
N VAL A 187 14.39 0.68 -15.90
CA VAL A 187 13.36 -0.31 -16.24
C VAL A 187 13.03 -0.23 -17.73
N ARG A 188 13.08 -1.38 -18.41
CA ARG A 188 12.86 -1.49 -19.86
C ARG A 188 11.60 -2.28 -20.24
N GLN A 189 10.99 -2.97 -19.30
CA GLN A 189 9.82 -3.83 -19.53
C GLN A 189 8.88 -3.77 -18.36
N VAL A 190 7.58 -3.81 -18.64
CA VAL A 190 6.54 -3.92 -17.59
C VAL A 190 6.71 -5.29 -16.92
N PRO A 191 6.89 -5.35 -15.59
CA PRO A 191 6.94 -6.63 -14.90
C PRO A 191 5.57 -7.35 -15.02
N PRO A 192 5.55 -8.69 -14.99
CA PRO A 192 4.32 -9.46 -15.07
C PRO A 192 3.59 -9.45 -13.71
N TRP A 193 3.31 -8.25 -13.17
CA TRP A 193 2.74 -8.06 -11.83
C TRP A 193 1.43 -8.86 -11.58
N PRO A 194 0.55 -9.14 -12.58
CA PRO A 194 -0.59 -10.01 -12.34
C PRO A 194 -0.18 -11.44 -11.98
N THR A 195 0.85 -11.97 -12.65
CA THR A 195 1.41 -13.30 -12.35
C THR A 195 2.08 -13.31 -10.99
N LEU A 196 2.80 -12.24 -10.63
CA LEU A 196 3.44 -12.11 -9.33
C LEU A 196 2.40 -12.09 -8.20
N LEU A 197 1.36 -11.26 -8.30
CA LEU A 197 0.27 -11.23 -7.31
C LEU A 197 -0.41 -12.61 -7.16
N ALA A 198 -0.70 -13.29 -8.28
CA ALA A 198 -1.28 -14.63 -8.25
C ALA A 198 -0.34 -15.63 -7.56
N ARG A 199 0.98 -15.58 -7.82
CA ARG A 199 1.99 -16.42 -7.16
C ARG A 199 2.01 -16.22 -5.65
N HIS A 200 1.81 -14.99 -5.17
CA HIS A 200 1.72 -14.66 -3.74
C HIS A 200 0.33 -14.91 -3.13
N GLY A 201 -0.56 -15.59 -3.84
CA GLY A 201 -1.85 -16.06 -3.34
C GLY A 201 -3.00 -15.08 -3.49
N PHE A 202 -2.80 -13.96 -4.17
CA PHE A 202 -3.90 -13.05 -4.47
C PHE A 202 -4.78 -13.58 -5.60
N GLN A 203 -6.07 -13.33 -5.51
CA GLN A 203 -7.08 -13.64 -6.53
C GLN A 203 -7.63 -12.34 -7.12
N ARG A 204 -7.66 -12.25 -8.44
CA ARG A 204 -8.25 -11.11 -9.12
C ARG A 204 -9.78 -11.13 -8.98
N LYS A 205 -10.34 -10.09 -8.38
CA LYS A 205 -11.79 -9.94 -8.14
C LYS A 205 -12.47 -9.08 -9.19
N ALA A 206 -11.77 -8.06 -9.70
CA ALA A 206 -12.29 -7.19 -10.74
C ALA A 206 -11.15 -6.69 -11.63
N SER A 207 -11.48 -6.43 -12.88
CA SER A 207 -10.56 -5.84 -13.86
C SER A 207 -11.32 -4.92 -14.80
N ARG A 208 -10.72 -3.78 -15.12
CA ARG A 208 -11.20 -2.85 -16.15
C ARG A 208 -10.02 -2.36 -16.96
N SER A 209 -10.17 -2.37 -18.27
CA SER A 209 -9.14 -1.89 -19.20
C SER A 209 -9.63 -0.75 -20.06
N TRP A 210 -8.69 0.08 -20.51
CA TRP A 210 -8.88 1.20 -21.43
C TRP A 210 -7.80 1.14 -22.51
N LEU A 211 -7.99 1.91 -23.57
CA LEU A 211 -7.06 1.99 -24.69
C LEU A 211 -6.67 0.59 -25.21
N ARG A 212 -7.69 -0.24 -25.48
CA ARG A 212 -7.51 -1.62 -25.98
C ARG A 212 -6.60 -2.49 -25.08
N GLY A 213 -6.64 -2.26 -23.77
CA GLY A 213 -5.87 -3.05 -22.80
C GLY A 213 -4.48 -2.49 -22.45
N LEU A 214 -4.11 -1.30 -22.96
CA LEU A 214 -2.87 -0.64 -22.62
C LEU A 214 -2.87 -0.13 -21.17
N LEU A 215 -4.01 0.36 -20.68
CA LEU A 215 -4.22 0.77 -19.29
C LEU A 215 -5.18 -0.20 -18.63
N VAL A 216 -4.86 -0.61 -17.43
CA VAL A 216 -5.69 -1.54 -16.66
C VAL A 216 -5.78 -1.11 -15.20
N SER A 217 -6.96 -1.29 -14.61
CA SER A 217 -7.16 -1.21 -13.18
C SER A 217 -7.72 -2.53 -12.68
N GLU A 218 -7.05 -3.14 -11.73
CA GLU A 218 -7.42 -4.44 -11.19
C GLU A 218 -7.49 -4.42 -9.67
N LEU A 219 -8.53 -5.03 -9.15
CA LEU A 219 -8.71 -5.28 -7.73
C LEU A 219 -8.37 -6.73 -7.44
N TRP A 220 -7.36 -6.93 -6.65
CA TRP A 220 -6.91 -8.24 -6.18
C TRP A 220 -7.26 -8.40 -4.71
N GLN A 221 -7.51 -9.62 -4.27
CA GLN A 221 -7.84 -9.92 -2.88
C GLN A 221 -7.08 -11.13 -2.41
N LEU A 222 -6.59 -11.04 -1.19
CA LEU A 222 -6.03 -12.17 -0.47
C LEU A 222 -7.19 -12.99 0.10
N PRO A 223 -7.33 -14.28 -0.24
CA PRO A 223 -8.38 -15.11 0.34
C PRO A 223 -8.23 -15.19 1.86
N GLN A 224 -9.35 -15.26 2.57
CA GLN A 224 -9.31 -15.70 3.97
C GLN A 224 -8.60 -17.04 4.04
N ALA A 225 -7.65 -17.18 4.98
CA ALA A 225 -7.20 -18.50 5.34
C ALA A 225 -8.47 -19.28 5.78
N THR A 226 -8.95 -20.17 4.93
CA THR A 226 -9.96 -21.12 5.33
C THR A 226 -9.40 -21.81 6.56
N ALA A 227 -9.99 -21.54 7.73
CA ALA A 227 -9.74 -22.38 8.89
C ALA A 227 -9.96 -23.82 8.39
N PHE A 228 -8.89 -24.59 8.35
CA PHE A 228 -9.01 -26.02 8.10
C PHE A 228 -10.00 -26.51 9.15
N ASN A 229 -11.26 -26.70 8.74
CA ASN A 229 -12.17 -27.52 9.46
C ASN A 229 -11.52 -28.91 9.46
N HIS A 230 -10.80 -29.21 10.54
CA HIS A 230 -10.58 -30.58 10.90
C HIS A 230 -11.98 -31.22 10.92
N PRO A 231 -12.27 -32.18 10.07
CA PRO A 231 -13.46 -32.95 10.25
C PRO A 231 -13.35 -33.54 11.65
N ARG A 232 -14.19 -33.07 12.57
CA ARG A 232 -14.41 -33.77 13.82
C ARG A 232 -14.93 -35.14 13.38
N SER A 233 -14.03 -36.11 13.36
CA SER A 233 -14.38 -37.49 13.33
C SER A 233 -15.18 -37.79 14.60
N HIS A 234 -16.50 -37.58 14.55
CA HIS A 234 -17.41 -38.23 15.44
C HIS A 234 -17.36 -39.72 15.11
N GLN A 235 -16.35 -40.41 15.58
CA GLN A 235 -16.47 -41.85 15.79
C GLN A 235 -17.33 -41.99 17.03
N SER A 236 -18.64 -42.16 16.80
CA SER A 236 -19.54 -42.81 17.75
C SER A 236 -19.07 -44.24 17.90
N MET A 237 -18.37 -44.53 18.99
CA MET A 237 -18.17 -45.92 19.43
C MET A 237 -19.52 -46.52 19.83
N PRO A 238 -19.84 -47.75 19.38
CA PRO A 238 -21.00 -48.45 19.86
C PRO A 238 -20.78 -48.88 21.33
N LEU A 239 -21.84 -48.77 22.13
CA LEU A 239 -21.90 -49.27 23.49
C LEU A 239 -21.57 -50.77 23.46
N ALA A 240 -20.55 -51.19 24.13
CA ALA A 240 -20.32 -52.58 24.52
C ALA A 240 -20.72 -52.74 25.99
N THR A 241 -21.52 -53.71 26.15
CA THR A 241 -22.23 -54.26 27.33
C THR A 241 -21.26 -54.53 28.50
N GLU A 242 -21.73 -54.25 29.71
CA GLU A 242 -21.10 -54.55 30.98
C GLU A 242 -20.73 -56.02 31.10
N THR A 243 -19.50 -56.26 31.54
CA THR A 243 -19.20 -57.50 32.30
C THR A 243 -18.23 -57.11 33.45
N ASN A 244 -18.78 -57.33 34.62
CA ASN A 244 -18.20 -57.10 35.96
C ASN A 244 -17.15 -58.15 36.26
N ILE A 245 -15.90 -57.80 36.55
CA ILE A 245 -14.93 -58.63 37.30
C ILE A 245 -13.95 -57.77 38.08
N GLY A 246 -14.02 -57.83 39.35
CA GLY A 246 -13.02 -57.99 40.40
C GLY A 246 -11.85 -57.04 40.53
N LEU A 247 -11.80 -56.43 41.71
CA LEU A 247 -10.70 -55.70 42.35
C LEU A 247 -9.29 -56.24 42.07
N SER A 248 -8.32 -55.37 41.82
CA SER A 248 -7.02 -55.40 42.53
C SER A 248 -6.30 -54.04 42.44
N SER A 249 -5.72 -53.64 43.54
CA SER A 249 -5.04 -52.42 43.86
C SER A 249 -3.82 -52.13 42.98
N ILE A 250 -3.68 -50.89 42.50
CA ILE A 250 -2.42 -50.37 41.96
C ILE A 250 -2.06 -49.08 42.76
N PRO A 251 -0.88 -49.00 43.42
CA PRO A 251 -0.41 -47.78 44.08
C PRO A 251 0.35 -46.87 43.12
N GLY A 252 0.24 -45.58 43.32
CA GLY A 252 1.19 -44.58 42.86
C GLY A 252 0.82 -43.85 41.57
N ILE A 253 -0.07 -42.85 41.65
CA ILE A 253 -0.16 -41.77 40.64
C ILE A 253 0.47 -40.55 41.29
N ASP A 254 1.60 -40.15 40.68
CA ASP A 254 2.30 -38.92 40.99
C ASP A 254 1.40 -37.70 40.61
N PRO A 255 1.17 -36.72 41.50
CA PRO A 255 0.43 -35.52 41.14
C PRO A 255 1.27 -34.70 40.19
N GLY A 256 0.75 -34.47 39.00
CA GLY A 256 1.37 -33.65 37.95
C GLY A 256 1.76 -32.25 38.45
N PRO A 257 2.63 -31.55 37.69
CA PRO A 257 3.22 -30.29 38.10
C PRO A 257 2.18 -29.22 38.36
N GLN A 258 2.32 -28.51 39.47
CA GLN A 258 1.50 -27.36 39.87
C GLN A 258 1.63 -26.23 38.84
N PRO A 259 0.58 -25.46 38.54
CA PRO A 259 0.68 -24.28 37.70
C PRO A 259 1.61 -23.23 38.33
N PHE A 260 2.41 -22.61 37.48
CA PHE A 260 3.32 -21.54 37.89
C PHE A 260 2.51 -20.35 38.43
N PRO A 261 3.00 -19.67 39.50
CA PRO A 261 2.38 -18.44 39.99
C PRO A 261 2.44 -17.34 38.94
N ASP A 262 1.39 -16.53 38.86
CA ASP A 262 1.30 -15.39 37.98
C ASP A 262 2.46 -14.40 38.20
N PRO A 263 2.98 -13.80 37.09
CA PRO A 263 4.04 -12.80 37.21
C PRO A 263 3.54 -11.56 37.98
N PRO A 264 4.42 -10.92 38.79
CA PRO A 264 4.05 -9.72 39.53
C PRO A 264 3.60 -8.59 38.58
N THR A 265 2.51 -7.96 38.93
CA THR A 265 2.00 -6.76 38.25
C THR A 265 3.07 -5.66 38.24
N PRO A 266 3.35 -5.02 37.10
CA PRO A 266 4.29 -3.91 37.06
C PRO A 266 3.77 -2.72 37.89
N PRO A 267 4.67 -1.97 38.54
CA PRO A 267 4.28 -0.79 39.29
C PRO A 267 3.60 0.25 38.38
N THR A 268 2.50 0.79 38.86
CA THR A 268 1.80 1.91 38.23
C THR A 268 2.75 3.11 38.18
N SER A 269 3.23 3.47 37.00
CA SER A 269 3.97 4.71 36.80
C SER A 269 3.02 5.88 36.87
N ASP A 270 3.36 6.89 37.66
CA ASP A 270 2.65 8.17 37.68
C ASP A 270 2.56 8.77 36.26
N PRO A 271 1.45 9.43 35.91
CA PRO A 271 1.33 10.09 34.62
C PRO A 271 2.38 11.18 34.48
N ALA A 272 3.08 11.18 33.36
CA ALA A 272 4.05 12.20 33.01
C ALA A 272 3.39 13.61 33.02
N PRO A 273 4.07 14.65 33.47
CA PRO A 273 3.55 16.02 33.41
C PRO A 273 3.25 16.39 31.96
N GLY A 274 2.09 17.00 31.73
CA GLY A 274 1.64 17.44 30.43
C GLY A 274 2.61 18.43 29.77
N PRO A 275 2.61 18.53 28.44
CA PRO A 275 3.46 19.47 27.72
C PRO A 275 3.17 20.93 28.14
N ALA A 276 4.23 21.72 28.22
CA ALA A 276 4.13 23.15 28.49
C ALA A 276 3.28 23.85 27.39
N PRO A 277 2.51 24.89 27.75
CA PRO A 277 1.72 25.63 26.77
C PRO A 277 2.63 26.26 25.71
N GLU A 278 2.22 26.13 24.44
CA GLU A 278 2.89 26.78 23.32
C GLU A 278 2.85 28.30 23.48
N PRO A 279 3.93 29.03 23.12
CA PRO A 279 3.93 30.49 23.10
C PRO A 279 2.91 31.03 22.09
N ASP A 280 2.25 32.12 22.44
CA ASP A 280 1.31 32.80 21.57
C ASP A 280 1.92 33.16 20.21
N PRO A 281 1.19 32.97 19.09
CA PRO A 281 1.69 33.34 17.78
C PRO A 281 1.95 34.84 17.67
N GLU A 282 3.11 35.20 17.15
CA GLU A 282 3.43 36.60 16.86
C GLU A 282 2.37 37.24 15.92
N PRO A 283 2.00 38.52 16.16
CA PRO A 283 1.04 39.20 15.32
C PRO A 283 1.53 39.34 13.88
N TYR A 284 0.68 38.98 12.94
CA TYR A 284 0.92 39.11 11.51
C TYR A 284 1.38 40.56 11.15
N PRO A 285 2.43 40.74 10.34
CA PRO A 285 2.77 42.05 9.80
C PRO A 285 1.59 42.57 8.96
N GLY A 286 1.19 43.82 9.25
CA GLY A 286 0.09 44.48 8.54
C GLY A 286 0.36 44.63 7.05
N PRO A 287 -0.67 44.93 6.24
CA PRO A 287 -0.56 45.05 4.78
C PRO A 287 0.43 46.13 4.36
N ILE A 288 1.28 45.79 3.40
CA ILE A 288 2.25 46.72 2.79
C ILE A 288 1.48 47.88 2.14
N PRO A 289 1.78 49.16 2.42
CA PRO A 289 1.11 50.27 1.78
C PRO A 289 1.37 50.30 0.27
N ALA A 290 0.35 50.62 -0.49
CA ALA A 290 0.40 50.73 -1.95
C ALA A 290 1.40 51.84 -2.38
N PRO A 291 2.16 51.67 -3.51
CA PRO A 291 3.06 52.67 -4.00
C PRO A 291 2.29 53.93 -4.43
N GLN A 292 2.78 55.08 -3.99
CA GLN A 292 2.26 56.40 -4.37
C GLN A 292 2.57 56.70 -5.85
N PRO A 293 1.64 57.32 -6.60
CA PRO A 293 1.95 57.73 -7.96
C PRO A 293 3.00 58.81 -7.99
N VAL A 294 4.00 58.61 -8.84
CA VAL A 294 5.04 59.62 -9.14
C VAL A 294 4.41 60.67 -10.07
N THR A 295 4.40 61.89 -9.59
CA THR A 295 4.04 63.09 -10.40
C THR A 295 5.21 63.53 -11.31
#